data_d97e30adc40fd969205161ded95e9518
#
_entry.id   d97e30adc40fd969205161ded95e9518
#
_cell.length_a   1.000
_cell.length_b   1.000
_cell.length_c   1.000
_cell.angle_alpha   90.00
_cell.angle_beta   90.00
_cell.angle_gamma   90.00
#
_symmetry.space_group_name_H-M   'P 1'
#
loop_
_entity.id
_entity.type
_entity.pdbx_description
1 polymer ?
#
loop_
_entity_poly.entity_id
_entity_poly.type
_entity_poly.pdbx_seq_one_letter_code
_entity_poly.pdbx_strand_id
1 'polypeptide(L)'
;MFVTEDPLTETPLEESLWVEAAERADSLGVDVINTSLGYSTFDESAYDYTYADMDGETTFITRGAEIAASKGMVVVNSAGNSGNDPWHYITAPADAPSVLTVGAVDPNEETAFFSSYGPTADNRIKPEV
;
A
#
# COMPACT_ATOMS: atom_id res chain seq x y z
N MET A 1 -3.70 -4.13 17.35
CA MET A 1 -3.13 -4.69 16.11
C MET A 1 -4.21 -5.53 15.45
N PHE A 2 -4.47 -5.27 14.19
CA PHE A 2 -5.34 -6.11 13.34
C PHE A 2 -4.45 -6.98 12.46
N VAL A 3 -4.89 -8.20 12.18
CA VAL A 3 -4.23 -9.12 11.25
C VAL A 3 -5.19 -9.30 10.09
N THR A 4 -4.77 -8.88 8.90
CA THR A 4 -5.59 -8.85 7.69
C THR A 4 -5.06 -9.78 6.61
N GLU A 5 -3.90 -10.41 6.84
CA GLU A 5 -3.21 -11.26 5.88
C GLU A 5 -3.10 -12.71 6.35
N ASP A 6 -3.21 -13.63 5.42
CA ASP A 6 -2.84 -15.04 5.59
C ASP A 6 -1.46 -15.25 4.94
N PRO A 7 -0.43 -15.68 5.69
CA PRO A 7 0.93 -15.84 5.14
C PRO A 7 1.06 -16.99 4.12
N LEU A 8 0.00 -17.72 3.85
CA LEU A 8 -0.01 -18.86 2.94
C LEU A 8 -0.76 -18.59 1.63
N THR A 9 -1.50 -17.49 1.56
CA THR A 9 -2.32 -17.14 0.40
C THR A 9 -2.27 -15.64 0.15
N GLU A 10 -2.39 -15.24 -1.11
CA GLU A 10 -2.49 -13.84 -1.53
C GLU A 10 -3.78 -13.67 -2.32
N THR A 11 -4.82 -13.14 -1.70
CA THR A 11 -6.15 -13.06 -2.29
C THR A 11 -6.79 -11.67 -2.13
N PRO A 12 -7.71 -11.25 -3.03
CA PRO A 12 -8.42 -9.99 -2.88
C PRO A 12 -9.26 -9.86 -1.59
N LEU A 13 -9.49 -10.97 -0.88
CA LEU A 13 -10.16 -10.94 0.42
C LEU A 13 -9.37 -10.13 1.44
N GLU A 14 -8.05 -10.17 1.38
CA GLU A 14 -7.16 -9.48 2.32
C GLU A 14 -7.29 -7.96 2.20
N GLU A 15 -7.47 -7.44 0.99
CA GLU A 15 -7.80 -6.02 0.81
C GLU A 15 -9.11 -5.65 1.52
N SER A 16 -10.12 -6.53 1.45
CA SER A 16 -11.40 -6.32 2.13
C SER A 16 -11.26 -6.38 3.66
N LEU A 17 -10.43 -7.30 4.17
CA LEU A 17 -10.12 -7.38 5.60
C LEU A 17 -9.36 -6.14 6.09
N TRP A 18 -8.47 -5.60 5.26
CA TRP A 18 -7.80 -4.34 5.59
C TRP A 18 -8.79 -3.17 5.70
N VAL A 19 -9.73 -3.07 4.76
CA VAL A 19 -10.77 -2.03 4.80
C VAL A 19 -11.65 -2.18 6.05
N GLU A 20 -12.07 -3.41 6.39
CA GLU A 20 -12.82 -3.70 7.63
C GLU A 20 -12.02 -3.28 8.89
N ALA A 21 -10.72 -3.57 8.91
CA ALA A 21 -9.84 -3.16 9.99
C ALA A 21 -9.73 -1.62 10.10
N ALA A 22 -9.65 -0.92 8.97
CA ALA A 22 -9.62 0.54 8.93
C ALA A 22 -10.94 1.16 9.41
N GLU A 23 -12.09 0.61 9.01
CA GLU A 23 -13.41 1.01 9.52
C GLU A 23 -13.50 0.79 11.04
N ARG A 24 -12.97 -0.32 11.52
CA ARG A 24 -12.93 -0.59 12.96
C ARG A 24 -12.01 0.39 13.68
N ALA A 25 -10.86 0.75 13.11
CA ALA A 25 -9.94 1.74 13.66
C ALA A 25 -10.62 3.11 13.77
N ASP A 26 -11.31 3.56 12.73
CA ASP A 26 -12.11 4.80 12.73
C ASP A 26 -13.15 4.79 13.86
N SER A 27 -13.91 3.70 14.00
CA SER A 27 -14.92 3.54 15.06
C SER A 27 -14.35 3.60 16.48
N LEU A 28 -13.07 3.32 16.65
CA LEU A 28 -12.35 3.39 17.91
C LEU A 28 -11.65 4.74 18.16
N GLY A 29 -11.70 5.64 17.19
CA GLY A 29 -11.06 6.95 17.26
C GLY A 29 -9.54 6.88 17.11
N VAL A 30 -9.02 6.00 16.27
CA VAL A 30 -7.59 5.89 15.96
C VAL A 30 -7.15 7.07 15.10
N ASP A 31 -6.03 7.69 15.44
CA ASP A 31 -5.47 8.84 14.71
C ASP A 31 -4.50 8.40 13.60
N VAL A 32 -3.83 7.25 13.77
CA VAL A 32 -2.78 6.78 12.84
C VAL A 32 -2.96 5.31 12.52
N ILE A 33 -2.97 4.97 11.25
CA ILE A 33 -2.87 3.59 10.75
C ILE A 33 -1.47 3.43 10.16
N ASN A 34 -0.72 2.43 10.65
CA ASN A 34 0.56 2.03 10.07
C ASN A 34 0.41 0.65 9.43
N THR A 35 0.70 0.57 8.13
CA THR A 35 0.48 -0.60 7.29
C THR A 35 1.81 -1.04 6.68
N SER A 36 2.12 -2.33 6.78
CA SER A 36 3.32 -2.94 6.19
C SER A 36 2.92 -4.09 5.26
N LEU A 37 2.08 -3.78 4.29
CA LEU A 37 1.61 -4.71 3.26
C LEU A 37 1.51 -3.97 1.91
N GLY A 38 1.31 -4.74 0.84
CA GLY A 38 1.11 -4.15 -0.47
C GLY A 38 0.78 -5.19 -1.52
N TYR A 39 -0.17 -4.87 -2.40
CA TYR A 39 -0.72 -5.77 -3.40
C TYR A 39 -0.38 -5.31 -4.81
N SER A 40 0.07 -6.26 -5.63
CA SER A 40 0.22 -6.12 -7.08
C SER A 40 -0.15 -7.42 -7.80
N THR A 41 0.11 -8.57 -7.18
CA THR A 41 -0.18 -9.90 -7.73
C THR A 41 -0.89 -10.74 -6.69
N PHE A 42 -1.69 -11.69 -7.15
CA PHE A 42 -2.47 -12.60 -6.33
C PHE A 42 -2.25 -14.06 -6.76
N ASP A 43 -2.65 -15.01 -5.93
CA ASP A 43 -2.58 -16.45 -6.24
C ASP A 43 -3.32 -16.80 -7.53
N GLU A 44 -4.42 -16.12 -7.80
CA GLU A 44 -5.13 -16.20 -9.07
C GLU A 44 -4.83 -14.96 -9.91
N SER A 45 -4.06 -15.12 -10.96
CA SER A 45 -3.58 -14.03 -11.82
C SER A 45 -4.68 -13.23 -12.53
N ALA A 46 -5.91 -13.71 -12.51
CA ALA A 46 -7.07 -12.96 -13.00
C ALA A 46 -7.36 -11.70 -12.16
N TYR A 47 -6.82 -11.64 -10.95
CA TYR A 47 -6.94 -10.50 -10.04
C TYR A 47 -5.71 -9.61 -9.99
N ASP A 48 -4.62 -9.99 -10.69
CA ASP A 48 -3.38 -9.21 -10.70
C ASP A 48 -3.62 -7.78 -11.18
N TYR A 49 -3.03 -6.85 -10.47
CA TYR A 49 -2.95 -5.46 -10.89
C TYR A 49 -1.83 -5.28 -11.91
N THR A 50 -2.00 -4.30 -12.77
CA THR A 50 -0.96 -3.79 -13.66
C THR A 50 -0.38 -2.49 -13.11
N TYR A 51 0.76 -2.05 -13.65
CA TYR A 51 1.28 -0.74 -13.25
C TYR A 51 0.30 0.40 -13.51
N ALA A 52 -0.54 0.29 -14.55
CA ALA A 52 -1.55 1.31 -14.84
C ALA A 52 -2.60 1.47 -13.72
N ASP A 53 -2.79 0.44 -12.90
CA ASP A 53 -3.73 0.46 -11.78
C ASP A 53 -3.16 1.14 -10.52
N MET A 54 -1.84 1.42 -10.53
CA MET A 54 -1.16 2.18 -9.45
C MET A 54 -1.33 3.70 -9.65
N ASP A 55 -2.56 4.13 -9.83
CA ASP A 55 -2.96 5.51 -10.18
C ASP A 55 -3.57 6.29 -9.00
N GLY A 56 -3.69 5.66 -7.85
CA GLY A 56 -4.28 6.25 -6.64
C GLY A 56 -5.81 6.17 -6.57
N GLU A 57 -6.48 5.56 -7.55
CA GLU A 57 -7.94 5.51 -7.64
C GLU A 57 -8.49 4.12 -7.99
N THR A 58 -7.73 3.30 -8.71
CA THR A 58 -8.24 2.07 -9.33
C THR A 58 -8.35 0.92 -8.33
N THR A 59 -7.33 0.65 -7.52
CA THR A 59 -7.32 -0.54 -6.67
C THR A 59 -8.29 -0.42 -5.51
N PHE A 60 -8.81 -1.56 -5.04
CA PHE A 60 -9.82 -1.57 -3.98
C PHE A 60 -9.27 -1.03 -2.66
N ILE A 61 -8.09 -1.51 -2.25
CA ILE A 61 -7.48 -1.10 -0.98
C ILE A 61 -7.05 0.37 -1.02
N THR A 62 -6.57 0.89 -2.16
CA THR A 62 -6.21 2.30 -2.33
C THR A 62 -7.40 3.22 -2.08
N ARG A 63 -8.57 2.88 -2.63
CA ARG A 63 -9.80 3.61 -2.33
C ARG A 63 -10.17 3.56 -0.86
N GLY A 64 -9.99 2.40 -0.22
CA GLY A 64 -10.18 2.25 1.22
C GLY A 64 -9.25 3.15 2.04
N ALA A 65 -7.97 3.22 1.65
CA ALA A 65 -6.97 4.06 2.30
C ALA A 65 -7.29 5.56 2.14
N GLU A 66 -7.73 5.99 0.96
CA GLU A 66 -8.20 7.36 0.72
C GLU A 66 -9.41 7.72 1.59
N ILE A 67 -10.37 6.79 1.74
CA ILE A 67 -11.52 7.01 2.63
C ILE A 67 -11.04 7.14 4.08
N ALA A 68 -10.13 6.28 4.54
CA ALA A 68 -9.56 6.35 5.89
C ALA A 68 -8.88 7.70 6.13
N ALA A 69 -8.05 8.17 5.19
CA ALA A 69 -7.41 9.48 5.26
C ALA A 69 -8.44 10.62 5.26
N SER A 70 -9.48 10.53 4.46
CA SER A 70 -10.56 11.54 4.42
C SER A 70 -11.35 11.67 5.74
N LYS A 71 -11.30 10.63 6.59
CA LYS A 71 -11.87 10.64 7.95
C LYS A 71 -10.98 11.36 8.96
N GLY A 72 -9.77 11.75 8.58
CA GLY A 72 -8.81 12.44 9.42
C GLY A 72 -7.73 11.55 10.02
N MET A 73 -7.69 10.27 9.67
CA MET A 73 -6.60 9.39 10.07
C MET A 73 -5.36 9.62 9.21
N VAL A 74 -4.19 9.59 9.81
CA VAL A 74 -2.92 9.54 9.07
C VAL A 74 -2.67 8.08 8.69
N VAL A 75 -2.71 7.80 7.40
CA VAL A 75 -2.42 6.47 6.87
C VAL A 75 -0.98 6.44 6.37
N VAL A 76 -0.18 5.55 6.95
CA VAL A 76 1.22 5.33 6.61
C VAL A 76 1.37 3.93 6.02
N ASN A 77 2.01 3.80 4.88
CA ASN A 77 2.22 2.51 4.22
C ASN A 77 3.66 2.36 3.71
N SER A 78 4.19 1.15 3.77
CA SER A 78 5.47 0.84 3.13
C SER A 78 5.37 0.94 1.61
N ALA A 79 6.45 1.36 0.95
CA ALA A 79 6.52 1.43 -0.52
C ALA A 79 6.43 0.04 -1.19
N GLY A 80 6.80 -1.00 -0.47
CA GLY A 80 6.94 -2.38 -0.97
C GLY A 80 8.40 -2.80 -1.04
N ASN A 81 8.62 -4.08 -1.36
CA ASN A 81 9.92 -4.73 -1.37
C ASN A 81 10.37 -5.21 -2.76
N SER A 82 9.78 -4.66 -3.82
CA SER A 82 9.97 -5.13 -5.20
C SER A 82 11.02 -4.33 -5.99
N GLY A 83 11.79 -3.46 -5.34
CA GLY A 83 12.73 -2.57 -6.02
C GLY A 83 13.77 -3.25 -6.93
N ASN A 84 14.11 -4.51 -6.65
CA ASN A 84 15.01 -5.35 -7.46
C ASN A 84 14.29 -6.42 -8.28
N ASP A 85 12.96 -6.45 -8.24
CA ASP A 85 12.12 -7.37 -9.01
C ASP A 85 11.69 -6.74 -10.34
N PRO A 86 11.17 -7.53 -11.30
CA PRO A 86 10.60 -6.98 -12.54
C PRO A 86 9.50 -5.94 -12.34
N TRP A 87 8.74 -6.02 -11.26
CA TRP A 87 7.72 -5.04 -10.88
C TRP A 87 8.33 -3.69 -10.50
N HIS A 88 9.32 -3.65 -9.62
CA HIS A 88 10.09 -2.55 -9.03
C HIS A 88 9.29 -1.32 -8.53
N TYR A 89 8.08 -1.13 -8.94
CA TYR A 89 7.24 -0.02 -8.51
C TYR A 89 6.63 -0.22 -7.12
N ILE A 90 6.09 0.86 -6.57
CA ILE A 90 5.21 0.80 -5.39
C ILE A 90 4.03 -0.13 -5.65
N THR A 91 3.43 -0.63 -4.56
CA THR A 91 2.27 -1.51 -4.58
C THR A 91 1.09 -0.85 -3.89
N ALA A 92 -0.15 -1.22 -4.22
CA ALA A 92 -1.33 -0.69 -3.54
C ALA A 92 -1.36 -1.11 -2.06
N PRO A 93 -1.68 -0.22 -1.10
CA PRO A 93 -2.22 1.13 -1.26
C PRO A 93 -1.17 2.26 -1.21
N ALA A 94 0.13 1.96 -1.39
CA ALA A 94 1.18 2.97 -1.34
C ALA A 94 1.07 4.02 -2.48
N ASP A 95 0.32 3.69 -3.53
CA ASP A 95 0.02 4.60 -4.64
C ASP A 95 -1.02 5.69 -4.29
N ALA A 96 -1.73 5.55 -3.17
CA ALA A 96 -2.78 6.48 -2.77
C ALA A 96 -2.27 7.92 -2.54
N PRO A 97 -2.96 8.96 -3.03
CA PRO A 97 -2.54 10.36 -2.89
C PRO A 97 -2.38 10.82 -1.44
N SER A 98 -3.28 10.40 -0.55
CA SER A 98 -3.34 10.85 0.86
C SER A 98 -2.59 9.93 1.83
N VAL A 99 -1.98 8.85 1.33
CA VAL A 99 -1.17 7.93 2.13
C VAL A 99 0.28 8.42 2.16
N LEU A 100 0.87 8.49 3.36
CA LEU A 100 2.30 8.70 3.51
C LEU A 100 3.03 7.40 3.21
N THR A 101 3.66 7.34 2.06
CA THR A 101 4.41 6.16 1.61
C THR A 101 5.87 6.27 2.04
N VAL A 102 6.34 5.21 2.69
CA VAL A 102 7.68 5.14 3.29
C VAL A 102 8.54 4.15 2.53
N GLY A 103 9.65 4.61 1.99
CA GLY A 103 10.70 3.79 1.40
C GLY A 103 11.64 3.24 2.48
N ALA A 104 12.47 2.29 2.09
CA ALA A 104 13.53 1.75 2.94
C ALA A 104 14.88 2.36 2.58
N VAL A 105 15.70 2.65 3.59
CA VAL A 105 17.10 3.07 3.43
C VAL A 105 18.04 2.09 4.12
N ASP A 106 19.28 2.05 3.66
CA ASP A 106 20.37 1.30 4.28
C ASP A 106 21.04 2.11 5.41
N PRO A 107 22.02 1.54 6.15
CA PRO A 107 22.74 2.25 7.20
C PRO A 107 23.53 3.48 6.74
N ASN A 108 23.72 3.68 5.45
CA ASN A 108 24.39 4.85 4.89
C ASN A 108 23.39 5.92 4.43
N GLU A 109 22.11 5.74 4.73
CA GLU A 109 20.99 6.61 4.32
C GLU A 109 20.78 6.64 2.78
N GLU A 110 21.23 5.58 2.08
CA GLU A 110 20.93 5.37 0.67
C GLU A 110 19.71 4.46 0.52
N THR A 111 18.95 4.62 -0.57
CA THR A 111 17.78 3.77 -0.84
C THR A 111 18.17 2.30 -0.82
N ALA A 112 17.51 1.50 0.02
CA ALA A 112 17.75 0.07 0.09
C ALA A 112 17.41 -0.61 -1.25
N PHE A 113 18.23 -1.54 -1.70
CA PHE A 113 18.11 -2.17 -3.03
C PHE A 113 16.76 -2.84 -3.29
N PHE A 114 16.07 -3.27 -2.23
CA PHE A 114 14.76 -3.91 -2.33
C PHE A 114 13.59 -2.92 -2.26
N SER A 115 13.83 -1.67 -1.80
CA SER A 115 12.72 -0.71 -1.66
C SER A 115 12.07 -0.41 -2.99
N SER A 116 10.76 -0.62 -3.07
CA SER A 116 9.97 -0.21 -4.23
C SER A 116 10.03 1.32 -4.40
N TYR A 117 9.86 1.78 -5.64
CA TYR A 117 9.94 3.20 -5.98
C TYR A 117 8.87 3.59 -7.00
N GLY A 118 8.65 4.90 -7.10
CA GLY A 118 7.73 5.48 -8.07
C GLY A 118 8.36 5.72 -9.45
N PRO A 119 7.72 6.53 -10.25
CA PRO A 119 6.48 7.25 -9.94
C PRO A 119 5.24 6.33 -9.88
N THR A 120 4.09 6.90 -9.47
CA THR A 120 2.79 6.27 -9.70
C THR A 120 2.42 6.31 -11.19
N ALA A 121 1.41 5.55 -11.62
CA ALA A 121 0.96 5.52 -13.01
C ALA A 121 0.47 6.90 -13.51
N ASP A 122 -0.04 7.74 -12.60
CA ASP A 122 -0.44 9.12 -12.86
C ASP A 122 0.69 10.15 -12.62
N ASN A 123 1.94 9.69 -12.51
CA ASN A 123 3.17 10.47 -12.38
C ASN A 123 3.33 11.26 -11.06
N ARG A 124 2.72 10.84 -9.96
CA ARG A 124 3.04 11.40 -8.65
C ARG A 124 4.36 10.81 -8.12
N ILE A 125 5.09 11.60 -7.36
CA ILE A 125 6.31 11.15 -6.68
C ILE A 125 5.91 10.29 -5.48
N LYS A 126 6.41 9.07 -5.44
CA LYS A 126 6.32 8.10 -4.34
C LYS A 126 7.66 7.34 -4.26
N PRO A 127 8.07 6.87 -3.06
CA PRO A 127 7.56 7.26 -1.73
C PRO A 127 7.85 8.73 -1.41
N GLU A 128 7.16 9.29 -0.40
CA GLU A 128 7.41 10.66 0.08
C GLU A 128 8.65 10.75 0.97
N VAL A 129 8.93 9.69 1.72
CA VAL A 129 10.04 9.62 2.68
C VAL A 129 10.70 8.26 2.68
#